data_f7995505ef8437ba34c9db44eb18175c
#
_entry.id   f7995505ef8437ba34c9db44eb18175c
#
_cell.length_a   1.000
_cell.length_b   1.000
_cell.length_c   1.000
_cell.angle_alpha   90.00
_cell.angle_beta   90.00
_cell.angle_gamma   90.00
#
_symmetry.space_group_name_H-M   'P 1'
#
loop_
_entity.id
_entity.type
_entity.pdbx_description
1 polymer ?
#
loop_
_entity_poly.entity_id
_entity_poly.type
_entity_poly.pdbx_seq_one_letter_code
_entity_poly.pdbx_strand_id
1 'polypeptide(L)'
;MELDHEYRPRIHFTPAKNWMNDPNGLVWHKGEYHLFFQHNPQGRQWGHMSWGHAVSKDLLTWEELPVAIAEDDEGTIFSGSAISDGEDLVAFYTRHTETNQSQCIARSKDNGRTFVKYESNPVLDENKKDFRDPKVFKYK
;
A
#
# COMPACT_ATOMS: atom_id res chain seq x y z
N MET A 1 -2.97 24.76 12.05
CA MET A 1 -4.44 24.59 11.92
C MET A 1 -4.76 23.23 12.47
N GLU A 2 -5.34 23.15 13.68
CA GLU A 2 -5.83 21.89 14.22
C GLU A 2 -6.83 21.31 13.24
N LEU A 3 -6.68 20.03 12.92
CA LEU A 3 -7.65 19.32 12.10
C LEU A 3 -8.96 19.27 12.89
N ASP A 4 -10.03 19.75 12.28
CA ASP A 4 -11.38 19.60 12.81
C ASP A 4 -11.68 18.10 12.93
N HIS A 5 -11.63 17.59 14.15
CA HIS A 5 -11.86 16.18 14.44
C HIS A 5 -13.36 15.82 14.56
N GLU A 6 -14.24 16.80 14.38
CA GLU A 6 -15.69 16.61 14.56
C GLU A 6 -16.25 15.49 13.66
N TYR A 7 -15.78 15.41 12.42
CA TYR A 7 -16.26 14.44 11.43
C TYR A 7 -15.33 13.22 11.24
N ARG A 8 -14.25 13.13 12.02
CA ARG A 8 -13.35 11.98 11.92
C ARG A 8 -14.03 10.71 12.46
N PRO A 9 -14.02 9.59 11.72
CA PRO A 9 -14.52 8.32 12.23
C PRO A 9 -13.83 7.91 13.53
N ARG A 10 -14.58 7.35 14.47
CA ARG A 10 -14.05 6.90 15.76
C ARG A 10 -13.72 5.41 15.78
N ILE A 11 -14.21 4.64 14.82
CA ILE A 11 -14.08 3.18 14.77
C ILE A 11 -13.20 2.76 13.60
N HIS A 12 -13.33 3.40 12.43
CA HIS A 12 -12.55 3.06 11.24
C HIS A 12 -11.18 3.72 11.28
N PHE A 13 -10.18 3.01 10.75
CA PHE A 13 -8.87 3.61 10.51
C PHE A 13 -8.99 4.83 9.58
N THR A 14 -8.28 5.89 9.93
CA THR A 14 -8.03 7.05 9.07
C THR A 14 -6.59 7.52 9.29
N PRO A 15 -5.85 7.91 8.23
CA PRO A 15 -4.50 8.44 8.40
C PRO A 15 -4.53 9.74 9.21
N ALA A 16 -3.43 10.08 9.83
CA ALA A 16 -3.30 11.30 10.63
C ALA A 16 -3.61 12.56 9.79
N LYS A 17 -3.27 12.53 8.51
CA LYS A 17 -3.47 13.66 7.57
C LYS A 17 -3.50 13.18 6.12
N ASN A 18 -3.95 14.07 5.24
CA ASN A 18 -3.88 13.94 3.79
C ASN A 18 -4.88 12.94 3.18
N TRP A 19 -4.81 12.76 1.87
CA TRP A 19 -5.72 11.93 1.10
C TRP A 19 -5.51 10.44 1.34
N MET A 20 -6.60 9.70 1.46
CA MET A 20 -6.61 8.24 1.34
C MET A 20 -7.81 7.76 0.53
N ASN A 21 -7.67 6.60 -0.13
CA ASN A 21 -8.78 5.87 -0.73
C ASN A 21 -8.62 4.35 -0.50
N ASP A 22 -8.44 3.54 -1.51
CA ASP A 22 -8.50 2.07 -1.46
C ASP A 22 -7.66 1.45 -0.36
N PRO A 23 -8.21 0.57 0.49
CA PRO A 23 -7.43 -0.31 1.34
C PRO A 23 -6.71 -1.35 0.47
N ASN A 24 -5.43 -1.59 0.76
CA ASN A 24 -4.58 -2.50 0.02
C ASN A 24 -3.91 -3.50 0.95
N GLY A 25 -3.46 -4.62 0.41
CA GLY A 25 -2.52 -5.50 1.06
C GLY A 25 -2.90 -5.98 2.46
N LEU A 26 -4.20 -6.12 2.75
CA LEU A 26 -4.67 -6.62 4.04
C LEU A 26 -4.12 -8.02 4.30
N VAL A 27 -3.27 -8.15 5.32
CA VAL A 27 -2.56 -9.41 5.60
C VAL A 27 -2.20 -9.54 7.08
N TRP A 28 -2.27 -10.76 7.60
CA TRP A 28 -1.69 -11.12 8.88
C TRP A 28 -0.25 -11.59 8.68
N HIS A 29 0.70 -11.00 9.42
CA HIS A 29 2.09 -11.38 9.37
C HIS A 29 2.74 -11.24 10.75
N LYS A 30 3.32 -12.32 11.27
CA LYS A 30 4.12 -12.36 12.51
C LYS A 30 3.51 -11.61 13.71
N GLY A 31 2.22 -11.82 13.97
CA GLY A 31 1.55 -11.27 15.14
C GLY A 31 0.92 -9.90 14.97
N GLU A 32 0.87 -9.39 13.74
CA GLU A 32 0.24 -8.09 13.40
C GLU A 32 -0.63 -8.20 12.15
N TYR A 33 -1.74 -7.49 12.16
CA TYR A 33 -2.50 -7.18 10.95
C TYR A 33 -1.87 -5.97 10.27
N HIS A 34 -1.60 -6.07 8.99
CA HIS A 34 -1.13 -4.96 8.18
C HIS A 34 -2.27 -4.45 7.30
N LEU A 35 -2.43 -3.15 7.26
CA LEU A 35 -3.32 -2.41 6.36
C LEU A 35 -2.46 -1.44 5.57
N PHE A 36 -2.43 -1.61 4.27
CA PHE A 36 -1.92 -0.59 3.37
C PHE A 36 -3.09 0.16 2.75
N PHE A 37 -2.86 1.35 2.24
CA PHE A 37 -3.89 2.16 1.62
C PHE A 37 -3.30 3.13 0.61
N GLN A 38 -4.10 3.45 -0.42
CA GLN A 38 -3.76 4.52 -1.34
C GLN A 38 -3.67 5.83 -0.57
N HIS A 39 -2.54 6.51 -0.71
CA HIS A 39 -2.24 7.70 0.07
C HIS A 39 -1.51 8.75 -0.76
N ASN A 40 -1.93 10.00 -0.64
CA ASN A 40 -1.12 11.13 -1.09
C ASN A 40 -0.40 11.71 0.11
N PRO A 41 0.89 11.43 0.32
CA PRO A 41 1.61 11.95 1.49
C PRO A 41 1.84 13.47 1.44
N GLN A 42 1.64 14.11 0.28
CA GLN A 42 1.93 15.51 0.06
C GLN A 42 0.70 16.41 0.16
N GLY A 43 -0.54 15.87 0.09
CA GLY A 43 -1.71 16.72 0.06
C GLY A 43 -3.05 16.04 0.32
N ARG A 44 -4.11 16.88 0.36
CA ARG A 44 -5.48 16.46 0.63
C ARG A 44 -6.30 16.13 -0.63
N GLN A 45 -5.67 16.15 -1.79
CA GLN A 45 -6.30 15.83 -3.06
C GLN A 45 -5.69 14.56 -3.63
N TRP A 46 -6.41 13.90 -4.51
CA TRP A 46 -5.89 12.77 -5.25
C TRP A 46 -4.65 13.18 -6.07
N GLY A 47 -3.61 12.41 -6.01
CA GLY A 47 -2.32 12.63 -6.68
C GLY A 47 -1.19 12.02 -5.86
N HIS A 48 0.01 11.95 -6.39
CA HIS A 48 1.20 11.43 -5.69
C HIS A 48 0.96 10.08 -5.01
N MET A 49 0.19 9.20 -5.69
CA MET A 49 -0.23 7.94 -5.08
C MET A 49 0.94 7.08 -4.65
N SER A 50 0.91 6.79 -3.38
CA SER A 50 1.86 5.93 -2.66
C SER A 50 1.05 4.96 -1.78
N TRP A 51 1.66 3.92 -1.23
CA TRP A 51 1.02 3.12 -0.20
C TRP A 51 1.36 3.65 1.19
N GLY A 52 0.36 4.20 1.87
CA GLY A 52 0.38 4.40 3.30
C GLY A 52 0.31 3.06 4.02
N HIS A 53 0.66 3.02 5.31
CA HIS A 53 0.74 1.78 6.07
C HIS A 53 0.29 1.97 7.50
N ALA A 54 -0.47 1.02 8.02
CA ALA A 54 -0.81 0.92 9.42
C ALA A 54 -0.77 -0.54 9.88
N VAL A 55 -0.54 -0.74 11.17
CA VAL A 55 -0.53 -2.06 11.82
C VAL A 55 -1.47 -2.09 13.00
N SER A 56 -2.01 -3.28 13.30
CA SER A 56 -2.89 -3.52 14.43
C SER A 56 -2.70 -4.93 15.00
N LYS A 57 -2.94 -5.09 16.29
CA LYS A 57 -2.98 -6.40 16.96
C LYS A 57 -4.39 -6.93 17.12
N ASP A 58 -5.39 -6.07 17.04
CA ASP A 58 -6.79 -6.35 17.41
C ASP A 58 -7.81 -5.91 16.35
N LEU A 59 -7.38 -5.28 15.24
CA LEU A 59 -8.20 -4.69 14.18
C LEU A 59 -9.04 -3.48 14.63
N LEU A 60 -8.90 -3.05 15.88
CA LEU A 60 -9.62 -1.91 16.46
C LEU A 60 -8.70 -0.72 16.66
N THR A 61 -7.51 -0.99 17.19
CA THR A 61 -6.48 0.01 17.46
C THR A 61 -5.39 -0.09 16.42
N TRP A 62 -5.11 1.01 15.74
CA TRP A 62 -4.15 1.07 14.64
C TRP A 62 -3.00 2.02 14.95
N GLU A 63 -1.79 1.59 14.63
CA GLU A 63 -0.59 2.41 14.61
C GLU A 63 -0.24 2.72 13.15
N GLU A 64 -0.24 4.02 12.81
CA GLU A 64 0.20 4.48 11.48
C GLU A 64 1.73 4.45 11.41
N LEU A 65 2.24 3.83 10.37
CA LEU A 65 3.67 3.71 10.09
C LEU A 65 4.05 4.66 8.92
N PRO A 66 5.34 4.88 8.67
CA PRO A 66 5.79 5.60 7.49
C PRO A 66 5.25 5.00 6.19
N VAL A 67 5.21 5.79 5.11
CA VAL A 67 4.84 5.33 3.77
C VAL A 67 5.64 4.08 3.41
N ALA A 68 4.94 3.00 3.07
CA ALA A 68 5.56 1.72 2.78
C ALA A 68 6.20 1.66 1.39
N ILE A 69 5.48 2.15 0.38
CA ILE A 69 5.93 2.15 -1.01
C ILE A 69 5.62 3.53 -1.58
N ALA A 70 6.65 4.34 -1.77
CA ALA A 70 6.52 5.69 -2.33
C ALA A 70 6.56 5.67 -3.85
N GLU A 71 5.85 6.64 -4.48
CA GLU A 71 6.06 6.97 -5.89
C GLU A 71 7.52 7.34 -6.17
N ASP A 72 7.94 7.16 -7.38
CA ASP A 72 9.26 7.56 -7.89
C ASP A 72 9.16 7.98 -9.37
N ASP A 73 10.31 8.18 -10.00
CA ASP A 73 10.40 8.58 -11.42
C ASP A 73 9.84 7.54 -12.39
N GLU A 74 9.66 6.29 -11.95
CA GLU A 74 9.07 5.22 -12.77
C GLU A 74 7.54 5.24 -12.78
N GLY A 75 6.90 5.91 -11.82
CA GLY A 75 5.44 6.05 -11.76
C GLY A 75 4.87 6.10 -10.35
N THR A 76 3.57 6.32 -10.29
CA THR A 76 2.80 6.29 -9.05
C THR A 76 2.39 4.88 -8.67
N ILE A 77 2.10 4.67 -7.38
CA ILE A 77 1.81 3.35 -6.81
C ILE A 77 0.30 3.19 -6.66
N PHE A 78 -0.30 2.37 -7.51
CA PHE A 78 -1.72 2.04 -7.46
C PHE A 78 -1.98 0.76 -6.66
N SER A 79 -3.25 0.42 -6.53
CA SER A 79 -3.74 -0.65 -5.66
C SER A 79 -3.19 -2.04 -5.97
N GLY A 80 -3.30 -2.93 -4.99
CA GLY A 80 -2.85 -4.30 -5.08
C GLY A 80 -3.07 -5.09 -3.80
N SER A 81 -2.25 -6.11 -3.57
CA SER A 81 -2.38 -7.04 -2.45
C SER A 81 -1.03 -7.35 -1.81
N ALA A 82 -1.07 -8.00 -0.64
CA ALA A 82 0.13 -8.50 0.02
C ALA A 82 -0.06 -9.95 0.48
N ILE A 83 1.04 -10.66 0.62
CA ILE A 83 1.07 -12.01 1.19
C ILE A 83 2.22 -12.13 2.19
N SER A 84 2.02 -12.98 3.19
CA SER A 84 3.09 -13.47 4.05
C SER A 84 3.77 -14.65 3.34
N ASP A 85 5.06 -14.53 3.06
CA ASP A 85 5.87 -15.51 2.35
C ASP A 85 7.07 -15.95 3.19
N GLY A 86 6.86 -16.97 4.02
CA GLY A 86 7.84 -17.39 5.02
C GLY A 86 8.11 -16.26 6.01
N GLU A 87 9.36 -15.81 6.06
CA GLU A 87 9.79 -14.72 6.94
C GLU A 87 9.52 -13.32 6.38
N ASP A 88 9.20 -13.23 5.11
CA ASP A 88 9.06 -11.96 4.39
C ASP A 88 7.59 -11.57 4.20
N LEU A 89 7.34 -10.27 4.14
CA LEU A 89 6.08 -9.69 3.72
C LEU A 89 6.25 -9.15 2.29
N VAL A 90 5.42 -9.63 1.36
CA VAL A 90 5.54 -9.31 -0.07
C VAL A 90 4.32 -8.55 -0.53
N ALA A 91 4.52 -7.34 -1.02
CA ALA A 91 3.50 -6.50 -1.63
C ALA A 91 3.54 -6.65 -3.16
N PHE A 92 2.35 -6.81 -3.76
CA PHE A 92 2.14 -6.79 -5.20
C PHE A 92 1.30 -5.56 -5.51
N TYR A 93 1.84 -4.63 -6.27
CA TYR A 93 1.19 -3.35 -6.55
C TYR A 93 1.17 -3.03 -8.03
N THR A 94 0.31 -2.14 -8.44
CA THR A 94 0.30 -1.60 -9.80
C THR A 94 1.18 -0.37 -9.87
N ARG A 95 2.16 -0.37 -10.78
CA ARG A 95 2.85 0.84 -11.21
C ARG A 95 2.02 1.51 -12.30
N HIS A 96 1.64 2.76 -12.08
CA HIS A 96 0.84 3.55 -12.99
C HIS A 96 1.65 4.67 -13.63
N THR A 97 1.55 4.76 -14.95
CA THR A 97 1.96 5.90 -15.77
C THR A 97 0.76 6.37 -16.61
N GLU A 98 0.88 7.47 -17.31
CA GLU A 98 -0.20 7.99 -18.17
C GLU A 98 -0.62 7.01 -19.29
N THR A 99 0.27 6.15 -19.71
CA THR A 99 0.08 5.27 -20.87
C THR A 99 0.04 3.79 -20.55
N ASN A 100 0.53 3.38 -19.36
CA ASN A 100 0.69 1.97 -19.01
C ASN A 100 0.45 1.71 -17.53
N GLN A 101 -0.10 0.52 -17.23
CA GLN A 101 -0.19 -0.04 -15.89
C GLN A 101 0.42 -1.44 -15.90
N SER A 102 1.35 -1.68 -14.98
CA SER A 102 2.08 -2.94 -14.88
C SER A 102 2.18 -3.39 -13.41
N GLN A 103 2.34 -4.70 -13.19
CA GLN A 103 2.37 -5.27 -11.86
C GLN A 103 3.80 -5.38 -11.36
N CYS A 104 4.03 -4.89 -10.16
CA CYS A 104 5.32 -4.80 -9.51
C CYS A 104 5.30 -5.48 -8.14
N ILE A 105 6.50 -5.77 -7.62
CA ILE A 105 6.71 -6.38 -6.32
C ILE A 105 7.59 -5.46 -5.46
N ALA A 106 7.25 -5.36 -4.18
CA ALA A 106 8.14 -4.87 -3.14
C ALA A 106 8.17 -5.86 -1.97
N ARG A 107 9.32 -6.02 -1.33
CA ARG A 107 9.54 -7.01 -0.28
C ARG A 107 10.06 -6.34 0.99
N SER A 108 9.50 -6.75 2.11
CA SER A 108 9.97 -6.40 3.45
C SER A 108 10.54 -7.63 4.14
N LYS A 109 11.70 -7.46 4.78
CA LYS A 109 12.39 -8.47 5.62
C LYS A 109 12.39 -8.12 7.10
N ASP A 110 11.76 -7.03 7.48
CA ASP A 110 11.72 -6.46 8.82
C ASP A 110 10.28 -6.28 9.35
N ASN A 111 9.42 -7.25 9.06
CA ASN A 111 8.01 -7.26 9.47
C ASN A 111 7.24 -6.03 8.95
N GLY A 112 7.47 -5.64 7.70
CA GLY A 112 6.74 -4.55 7.06
C GLY A 112 7.22 -3.14 7.43
N ARG A 113 8.33 -2.99 8.16
CA ARG A 113 8.80 -1.66 8.55
C ARG A 113 9.46 -0.90 7.39
N THR A 114 10.13 -1.64 6.50
CA THR A 114 10.66 -1.10 5.24
C THR A 114 10.36 -2.02 4.08
N PHE A 115 10.17 -1.45 2.90
CA PHE A 115 9.95 -2.20 1.66
C PHE A 115 11.00 -1.83 0.62
N VAL A 116 11.55 -2.85 -0.04
CA VAL A 116 12.48 -2.69 -1.16
C VAL A 116 11.77 -3.14 -2.43
N LYS A 117 11.67 -2.26 -3.42
CA LYS A 117 11.14 -2.57 -4.75
C LYS A 117 12.04 -3.60 -5.42
N TYR A 118 11.45 -4.57 -6.09
CA TYR A 118 12.21 -5.59 -6.83
C TYR A 118 12.93 -4.95 -8.02
N GLU A 119 14.23 -5.23 -8.17
CA GLU A 119 15.08 -4.59 -9.18
C GLU A 119 14.66 -4.88 -10.62
N SER A 120 14.00 -6.03 -10.84
CA SER A 120 13.53 -6.44 -12.16
C SER A 120 12.02 -6.18 -12.36
N ASN A 121 11.46 -5.18 -11.67
CA ASN A 121 10.09 -4.74 -11.95
C ASN A 121 9.98 -4.12 -13.35
N PRO A 122 8.84 -4.25 -14.03
CA PRO A 122 7.63 -4.96 -13.61
C PRO A 122 7.74 -6.47 -13.77
N VAL A 123 7.03 -7.22 -12.93
CA VAL A 123 6.96 -8.69 -13.04
C VAL A 123 5.88 -9.18 -14.00
N LEU A 124 4.92 -8.32 -14.32
CA LEU A 124 3.88 -8.59 -15.31
C LEU A 124 3.49 -7.27 -15.99
N ASP A 125 3.63 -7.23 -17.29
CA ASP A 125 3.28 -6.08 -18.13
C ASP A 125 2.61 -6.54 -19.42
N GLU A 126 1.39 -6.09 -19.64
CA GLU A 126 0.59 -6.36 -20.84
C GLU A 126 0.57 -5.16 -21.81
N ASN A 127 1.34 -4.11 -21.50
CA ASN A 127 1.35 -2.85 -22.23
C ASN A 127 -0.05 -2.26 -22.41
N LYS A 128 -0.80 -2.18 -21.31
CA LYS A 128 -2.19 -1.69 -21.27
C LYS A 128 -2.34 -0.54 -20.31
N LYS A 129 -3.16 0.44 -20.68
CA LYS A 129 -3.48 1.60 -19.87
C LYS A 129 -4.32 1.25 -18.63
N ASP A 130 -5.16 0.23 -18.72
CA ASP A 130 -6.08 -0.21 -17.68
C ASP A 130 -5.81 -1.69 -17.36
N PHE A 131 -4.74 -1.94 -16.60
CA PHE A 131 -4.32 -3.27 -16.14
C PHE A 131 -3.76 -3.19 -14.73
N ARG A 132 -4.64 -3.30 -13.71
CA ARG A 132 -4.31 -2.99 -12.31
C ARG A 132 -4.97 -3.90 -11.29
N ASP A 133 -4.65 -3.65 -10.02
CA ASP A 133 -5.23 -4.26 -8.82
C ASP A 133 -4.94 -5.76 -8.70
N PRO A 134 -3.66 -6.20 -8.72
CA PRO A 134 -3.33 -7.60 -8.65
C PRO A 134 -3.75 -8.20 -7.30
N LYS A 135 -4.49 -9.31 -7.35
CA LYS A 135 -4.79 -10.14 -6.19
C LYS A 135 -3.96 -11.42 -6.24
N VAL A 136 -3.05 -11.57 -5.30
CA VAL A 136 -2.15 -12.73 -5.17
C VAL A 136 -2.53 -13.56 -3.95
N PHE A 137 -2.50 -14.87 -4.11
CA PHE A 137 -2.70 -15.84 -3.03
C PHE A 137 -1.89 -17.11 -3.29
N LYS A 138 -1.57 -17.83 -2.23
CA LYS A 138 -0.91 -19.14 -2.38
C LYS A 138 -1.95 -20.17 -2.78
N TYR A 139 -1.72 -20.88 -3.88
CA TYR A 139 -2.51 -22.02 -4.31
C TYR A 139 -1.78 -23.30 -3.90
N LYS A 140 -2.51 -24.25 -3.28
CA LYS A 140 -2.01 -25.58 -2.87
C LYS A 140 -2.28 -26.58 -3.95
#